data_c2f137b95cfe0f1f9c2c3984169d5783
#
_entry.id   c2f137b95cfe0f1f9c2c3984169d5783
#
_cell.length_a   1.000
_cell.length_b   1.000
_cell.length_c   1.000
_cell.angle_alpha   90.00
_cell.angle_beta   90.00
_cell.angle_gamma   90.00
#
_symmetry.space_group_name_H-M   'P 1'
#
loop_
_entity.id
_entity.type
_entity.pdbx_description
1 polymer ?
#
loop_
_entity_poly.entity_id
_entity_poly.type
_entity_poly.pdbx_seq_one_letter_code
_entity_poly.pdbx_strand_id
1 'polypeptide(L)'
;MSEHTEQVAVVSWFKGRWPHFADCIIGIPNGAHIAGSVGQRAAKVNKLKAEGMKPGTSDLFIAVPMGNRCGLWVEMKNVNKTLCSVSQDQRDHLDLMRKVGYEAIWCSGFEVAKAAIEVYMNGGAHEGA
;
A
#
# COMPACT_ATOMS: atom_id res chain seq x y z
N MET A 1 10.72 5.49 13.93
CA MET A 1 9.48 4.70 13.87
C MET A 1 9.63 3.62 12.81
N SER A 2 9.02 2.46 13.01
CA SER A 2 9.04 1.38 12.04
C SER A 2 8.04 1.66 10.91
N GLU A 3 8.16 0.92 9.80
CA GLU A 3 7.14 0.95 8.73
C GLU A 3 5.76 0.63 9.28
N HIS A 4 5.66 -0.35 10.18
CA HIS A 4 4.40 -0.70 10.82
C HIS A 4 3.79 0.48 11.55
N THR A 5 4.57 1.19 12.36
CA THR A 5 4.09 2.36 13.10
C THR A 5 3.65 3.48 12.17
N GLU A 6 4.40 3.71 11.09
CA GLU A 6 4.04 4.71 10.07
C GLU A 6 2.72 4.33 9.39
N GLN A 7 2.55 3.06 9.06
CA GLN A 7 1.32 2.57 8.42
C GLN A 7 0.12 2.70 9.35
N VAL A 8 0.25 2.34 10.62
CA VAL A 8 -0.81 2.51 11.63
C VAL A 8 -1.23 3.97 11.73
N ALA A 9 -0.25 4.87 11.71
CA ALA A 9 -0.53 6.32 11.74
C ALA A 9 -1.34 6.77 10.53
N VAL A 10 -1.00 6.28 9.34
CA VAL A 10 -1.75 6.59 8.10
C VAL A 10 -3.19 6.11 8.21
N VAL A 11 -3.40 4.88 8.63
CA VAL A 11 -4.75 4.29 8.74
C VAL A 11 -5.60 5.08 9.74
N SER A 12 -5.06 5.36 10.91
CA SER A 12 -5.76 6.11 11.96
C SER A 12 -6.11 7.53 11.49
N TRP A 13 -5.14 8.22 10.89
CA TRP A 13 -5.36 9.56 10.36
C TRP A 13 -6.44 9.56 9.27
N PHE A 14 -6.38 8.63 8.32
CA PHE A 14 -7.35 8.54 7.23
C PHE A 14 -8.78 8.38 7.76
N LYS A 15 -8.97 7.47 8.70
CA LYS A 15 -10.30 7.21 9.31
C LYS A 15 -10.86 8.42 10.01
N GLY A 16 -10.01 9.20 10.67
CA GLY A 16 -10.45 10.44 11.32
C GLY A 16 -10.72 11.56 10.35
N ARG A 17 -9.93 11.65 9.28
CA ARG A 17 -10.03 12.70 8.27
C ARG A 17 -11.25 12.51 7.36
N TRP A 18 -11.54 11.27 6.98
CA TRP A 18 -12.70 10.92 6.14
C TRP A 18 -13.53 9.82 6.79
N PRO A 19 -14.32 10.17 7.82
CA PRO A 19 -15.08 9.14 8.57
C PRO A 19 -16.05 8.34 7.70
N HIS A 20 -16.63 8.95 6.66
CA HIS A 20 -17.53 8.25 5.74
C HIS A 20 -16.83 7.17 4.93
N PHE A 21 -15.51 7.26 4.78
CA PHE A 21 -14.71 6.30 4.02
C PHE A 21 -13.81 5.46 4.93
N ALA A 22 -14.06 5.46 6.26
CA ALA A 22 -13.20 4.77 7.21
C ALA A 22 -13.01 3.29 6.87
N ASP A 23 -14.04 2.63 6.37
CA ASP A 23 -13.97 1.22 5.99
C ASP A 23 -13.39 0.97 4.60
N CYS A 24 -13.03 2.03 3.90
CA CYS A 24 -12.46 1.92 2.55
C CYS A 24 -10.95 1.82 2.55
N ILE A 25 -10.27 2.08 3.67
CA ILE A 25 -8.83 1.86 3.76
C ILE A 25 -8.57 0.45 4.27
N ILE A 26 -7.80 -0.31 3.49
CA ILE A 26 -7.64 -1.74 3.67
C ILE A 26 -6.16 -2.07 3.70
N GLY A 27 -5.69 -2.74 4.76
CA GLY A 27 -4.34 -3.28 4.82
C GLY A 27 -4.27 -4.61 4.10
N ILE A 28 -3.20 -4.83 3.33
CA ILE A 28 -2.99 -6.04 2.57
C ILE A 28 -1.81 -6.80 3.17
N PRO A 29 -2.02 -7.88 3.93
CA PRO A 29 -0.90 -8.69 4.43
C PRO A 29 -0.19 -9.38 3.26
N ASN A 30 1.14 -9.35 3.29
CA ASN A 30 1.94 -9.96 2.23
C ASN A 30 2.73 -11.19 2.68
N GLY A 31 2.42 -11.72 3.86
CA GLY A 31 3.07 -12.93 4.37
C GLY A 31 4.45 -12.74 4.96
N ALA A 32 4.92 -11.51 5.16
CA ALA A 32 6.27 -11.22 5.64
C ALA A 32 6.53 -11.73 7.08
N HIS A 33 5.50 -11.96 7.87
CA HIS A 33 5.60 -12.35 9.28
C HIS A 33 4.96 -13.69 9.58
N ILE A 34 5.16 -14.67 8.71
CA ILE A 34 4.62 -16.01 8.90
C ILE A 34 5.51 -16.79 9.88
N ALA A 35 4.88 -17.30 10.96
CA ALA A 35 5.57 -18.07 11.99
C ALA A 35 5.89 -19.48 11.52
N GLY A 36 6.94 -20.09 12.13
CA GLY A 36 7.29 -21.48 11.94
C GLY A 36 8.73 -21.67 11.45
N SER A 37 9.13 -22.93 11.24
CA SER A 37 10.43 -23.27 10.66
C SER A 37 10.50 -22.84 9.20
N VAL A 38 11.70 -22.87 8.60
CA VAL A 38 11.90 -22.55 7.17
C VAL A 38 10.96 -23.37 6.28
N GLY A 39 10.90 -24.68 6.51
CA GLY A 39 10.02 -25.56 5.72
C GLY A 39 8.54 -25.28 5.93
N GLN A 40 8.13 -25.02 7.19
CA GLN A 40 6.76 -24.67 7.52
C GLN A 40 6.36 -23.35 6.91
N ARG A 41 7.25 -22.34 6.97
CA ARG A 41 6.99 -21.02 6.35
C ARG A 41 6.86 -21.15 4.85
N ALA A 42 7.73 -21.91 4.20
CA ALA A 42 7.67 -22.13 2.76
C ALA A 42 6.33 -22.76 2.33
N ALA A 43 5.87 -23.78 3.09
CA ALA A 43 4.59 -24.43 2.81
C ALA A 43 3.41 -23.46 2.98
N LYS A 44 3.41 -22.65 4.04
CA LYS A 44 2.37 -21.64 4.28
C LYS A 44 2.37 -20.56 3.19
N VAL A 45 3.55 -20.09 2.77
CA VAL A 45 3.67 -19.10 1.69
C VAL A 45 3.13 -19.68 0.39
N ASN A 46 3.49 -20.92 0.05
CA ASN A 46 2.99 -21.58 -1.15
C ASN A 46 1.47 -21.72 -1.14
N LYS A 47 0.90 -22.06 0.02
CA LYS A 47 -0.55 -22.12 0.18
C LYS A 47 -1.19 -20.76 -0.04
N LEU A 48 -0.64 -19.70 0.58
CA LEU A 48 -1.14 -18.34 0.42
C LEU A 48 -1.05 -17.87 -1.02
N LYS A 49 0.06 -18.18 -1.72
CA LYS A 49 0.20 -17.86 -3.15
C LYS A 49 -0.85 -18.55 -3.99
N ALA A 50 -1.15 -19.83 -3.69
CA ALA A 50 -2.21 -20.57 -4.39
C ALA A 50 -3.58 -19.93 -4.14
N GLU A 51 -3.79 -19.31 -2.99
CA GLU A 51 -5.00 -18.58 -2.63
C GLU A 51 -5.04 -17.15 -3.17
N GLY A 52 -4.00 -16.73 -3.88
CA GLY A 52 -3.98 -15.42 -4.54
C GLY A 52 -3.03 -14.39 -3.93
N MET A 53 -2.28 -14.73 -2.89
CA MET A 53 -1.27 -13.82 -2.36
C MET A 53 -0.21 -13.58 -3.43
N LYS A 54 0.09 -12.30 -3.68
CA LYS A 54 1.07 -11.92 -4.70
C LYS A 54 2.20 -11.11 -4.05
N PRO A 55 3.46 -11.58 -4.15
CA PRO A 55 4.60 -10.81 -3.68
C PRO A 55 4.66 -9.44 -4.35
N GLY A 56 5.01 -8.41 -3.58
CA GLY A 56 5.10 -7.05 -4.09
C GLY A 56 3.79 -6.27 -4.07
N THR A 57 2.68 -6.89 -3.64
CA THR A 57 1.42 -6.15 -3.47
C THR A 57 1.60 -5.04 -2.44
N SER A 58 1.10 -3.85 -2.75
CA SER A 58 1.21 -2.69 -1.87
C SER A 58 0.51 -2.91 -0.53
N ASP A 59 0.99 -2.22 0.50
CA ASP A 59 0.57 -2.42 1.89
C ASP A 59 -0.86 -1.99 2.17
N LEU A 60 -1.32 -0.94 1.50
CA LEU A 60 -2.64 -0.34 1.72
C LEU A 60 -3.37 -0.15 0.40
N PHE A 61 -4.68 -0.33 0.47
CA PHE A 61 -5.59 0.00 -0.63
C PHE A 61 -6.70 0.91 -0.12
N ILE A 62 -6.91 2.02 -0.81
CA ILE A 62 -8.02 2.94 -0.53
C ILE A 62 -9.05 2.76 -1.64
N ALA A 63 -10.18 2.13 -1.29
CA ALA A 63 -11.21 1.74 -2.24
C ALA A 63 -12.20 2.89 -2.48
N VAL A 64 -11.68 4.06 -2.82
CA VAL A 64 -12.47 5.26 -3.11
C VAL A 64 -12.11 5.76 -4.50
N PRO A 65 -13.05 5.72 -5.46
CA PRO A 65 -12.77 6.28 -6.79
C PRO A 65 -12.69 7.81 -6.72
N MET A 66 -11.67 8.35 -7.40
CA MET A 66 -11.50 9.80 -7.49
C MET A 66 -11.04 10.18 -8.90
N GLY A 67 -11.66 11.20 -9.50
CA GLY A 67 -11.36 11.60 -10.86
C GLY A 67 -11.60 10.42 -11.81
N ASN A 68 -10.59 10.08 -12.60
CA ASN A 68 -10.65 8.95 -13.52
C ASN A 68 -9.95 7.70 -12.95
N ARG A 69 -9.67 7.67 -11.64
CA ARG A 69 -9.01 6.55 -10.97
C ARG A 69 -10.02 5.76 -10.13
N CYS A 70 -9.83 4.44 -10.08
CA CYS A 70 -10.77 3.53 -9.40
C CYS A 70 -10.44 3.33 -7.92
N GLY A 71 -9.29 3.78 -7.47
CA GLY A 71 -8.80 3.63 -6.10
C GLY A 71 -7.33 3.97 -6.04
N LEU A 72 -6.77 3.90 -4.83
CA LEU A 72 -5.37 4.24 -4.58
C LEU A 72 -4.65 3.10 -3.85
N TRP A 73 -3.55 2.65 -4.43
CA TRP A 73 -2.63 1.70 -3.79
C TRP A 73 -1.47 2.47 -3.18
N VAL A 74 -1.10 2.14 -1.94
CA VAL A 74 0.00 2.81 -1.23
C VAL A 74 0.99 1.77 -0.71
N GLU A 75 2.24 1.87 -1.17
CA GLU A 75 3.35 1.10 -0.64
C GLU A 75 4.05 1.95 0.41
N MET A 76 4.10 1.46 1.66
CA MET A 76 4.73 2.19 2.76
C MET A 76 6.19 1.80 2.92
N LYS A 77 7.04 2.82 3.07
CA LYS A 77 8.45 2.64 3.44
C LYS A 77 8.76 3.52 4.64
N ASN A 78 9.82 3.20 5.37
CA ASN A 78 10.28 4.05 6.46
C ASN A 78 10.65 5.44 5.95
N VAL A 79 10.53 6.42 6.82
CA VAL A 79 11.06 7.76 6.56
C VAL A 79 12.54 7.66 6.20
N ASN A 80 12.99 8.52 5.29
CA ASN A 80 14.37 8.53 4.75
C ASN A 80 14.71 7.37 3.79
N LYS A 81 13.79 6.47 3.49
CA LYS A 81 14.01 5.49 2.43
C LYS A 81 13.86 6.13 1.05
N THR A 82 14.56 5.56 0.08
CA THR A 82 14.57 6.03 -1.30
C THR A 82 13.95 4.99 -2.22
N LEU A 83 13.83 5.30 -3.51
CA LEU A 83 13.31 4.38 -4.50
C LEU A 83 14.08 3.05 -4.53
N CYS A 84 15.36 3.03 -4.15
CA CYS A 84 16.15 1.81 -4.10
C CYS A 84 15.60 0.78 -3.10
N SER A 85 14.84 1.21 -2.09
CA SER A 85 14.20 0.32 -1.12
C SER A 85 12.92 -0.34 -1.65
N VAL A 86 12.39 0.15 -2.77
CA VAL A 86 11.21 -0.43 -3.42
C VAL A 86 11.68 -1.55 -4.32
N SER A 87 11.27 -2.79 -4.04
CA SER A 87 11.70 -3.95 -4.79
C SER A 87 11.13 -3.95 -6.22
N GLN A 88 11.70 -4.78 -7.09
CA GLN A 88 11.19 -4.89 -8.47
C GLN A 88 9.74 -5.39 -8.47
N ASP A 89 9.40 -6.37 -7.62
CA ASP A 89 8.03 -6.86 -7.51
C ASP A 89 7.08 -5.75 -7.08
N GLN A 90 7.49 -4.91 -6.13
CA GLN A 90 6.70 -3.76 -5.68
C GLN A 90 6.53 -2.73 -6.79
N ARG A 91 7.60 -2.43 -7.54
CA ARG A 91 7.53 -1.50 -8.68
C ARG A 91 6.59 -2.03 -9.76
N ASP A 92 6.70 -3.32 -10.06
CA ASP A 92 5.85 -3.96 -11.07
C ASP A 92 4.37 -3.90 -10.67
N HIS A 93 4.07 -4.10 -9.39
CA HIS A 93 2.70 -3.98 -8.88
C HIS A 93 2.16 -2.56 -9.05
N LEU A 94 2.96 -1.56 -8.66
CA LEU A 94 2.54 -0.15 -8.79
C LEU A 94 2.28 0.20 -10.27
N ASP A 95 3.17 -0.21 -11.15
CA ASP A 95 3.03 0.06 -12.59
C ASP A 95 1.81 -0.62 -13.18
N LEU A 96 1.55 -1.88 -12.79
CA LEU A 96 0.40 -2.62 -13.27
C LEU A 96 -0.91 -1.99 -12.78
N MET A 97 -0.98 -1.58 -11.53
CA MET A 97 -2.18 -0.95 -10.99
C MET A 97 -2.49 0.38 -11.70
N ARG A 98 -1.47 1.17 -12.01
CA ARG A 98 -1.66 2.39 -12.81
C ARG A 98 -2.22 2.08 -14.20
N LYS A 99 -1.74 1.04 -14.83
CA LYS A 99 -2.20 0.63 -16.17
C LYS A 99 -3.66 0.21 -16.18
N VAL A 100 -4.14 -0.39 -15.11
CA VAL A 100 -5.51 -0.91 -15.05
C VAL A 100 -6.50 0.05 -14.39
N GLY A 101 -6.10 1.30 -14.18
CA GLY A 101 -7.04 2.36 -13.82
C GLY A 101 -6.98 2.85 -12.38
N TYR A 102 -6.00 2.41 -11.60
CA TYR A 102 -5.81 2.88 -10.22
C TYR A 102 -4.71 3.94 -10.17
N GLU A 103 -4.71 4.75 -9.12
CA GLU A 103 -3.51 5.46 -8.71
C GLU A 103 -2.69 4.52 -7.84
N ALA A 104 -1.38 4.60 -7.92
CA ALA A 104 -0.49 3.73 -7.15
C ALA A 104 0.82 4.47 -6.85
N ILE A 105 1.18 4.53 -5.56
CA ILE A 105 2.29 5.33 -5.08
C ILE A 105 3.08 4.57 -4.01
N TRP A 106 4.35 4.94 -3.84
CA TRP A 106 5.11 4.54 -2.66
C TRP A 106 5.42 5.79 -1.83
N CYS A 107 5.45 5.65 -0.51
CA CYS A 107 5.60 6.77 0.40
C CYS A 107 6.61 6.46 1.50
N SER A 108 7.59 7.35 1.68
CA SER A 108 8.58 7.25 2.74
C SER A 108 8.08 7.98 3.99
N GLY A 109 7.34 7.25 4.83
CA GLY A 109 6.84 7.75 6.10
C GLY A 109 5.44 8.35 6.03
N PHE A 110 4.91 8.63 7.21
CA PHE A 110 3.56 9.13 7.40
C PHE A 110 3.29 10.46 6.69
N GLU A 111 4.21 11.42 6.82
CA GLU A 111 3.97 12.77 6.29
C GLU A 111 3.87 12.76 4.77
N VAL A 112 4.71 11.97 4.10
CA VAL A 112 4.67 11.83 2.64
C VAL A 112 3.36 11.14 2.22
N ALA A 113 2.97 10.09 2.92
CA ALA A 113 1.72 9.38 2.63
C ALA A 113 0.51 10.28 2.85
N LYS A 114 0.48 11.03 3.94
CA LYS A 114 -0.59 11.98 4.26
C LYS A 114 -0.77 13.00 3.14
N ALA A 115 0.31 13.62 2.70
CA ALA A 115 0.26 14.64 1.65
C ALA A 115 -0.27 14.05 0.33
N ALA A 116 0.22 12.86 -0.06
CA ALA A 116 -0.19 12.21 -1.29
C ALA A 116 -1.67 11.76 -1.25
N ILE A 117 -2.12 11.23 -0.14
CA ILE A 117 -3.51 10.81 0.04
C ILE A 117 -4.45 12.01 0.04
N GLU A 118 -4.05 13.14 0.65
CA GLU A 118 -4.83 14.38 0.59
C GLU A 118 -5.04 14.82 -0.86
N VAL A 119 -3.99 14.81 -1.67
CA VAL A 119 -4.09 15.16 -3.09
C VAL A 119 -5.06 14.22 -3.80
N TYR A 120 -4.94 12.91 -3.58
CA TYR A 120 -5.83 11.93 -4.21
C TYR A 120 -7.28 12.14 -3.80
N MET A 121 -7.56 12.27 -2.50
CA MET A 121 -8.92 12.40 -1.97
C MET A 121 -9.57 13.72 -2.33
N ASN A 122 -8.77 14.72 -2.72
CA ASN A 122 -9.30 15.99 -3.25
C ASN A 122 -9.50 15.96 -4.77
N GLY A 123 -9.43 14.77 -5.37
CA GLY A 123 -9.70 14.59 -6.80
C GLY A 123 -8.49 14.80 -7.70
N GLY A 124 -7.29 15.02 -7.13
CA GLY A 124 -6.06 15.15 -7.89
C GLY A 124 -5.36 13.83 -8.12
N ALA A 125 -4.66 13.69 -9.25
CA ALA A 125 -3.73 12.60 -9.46
C ALA A 125 -2.38 12.97 -8.85
N HIS A 126 -1.61 11.97 -8.41
CA HIS A 126 -0.24 12.21 -7.95
C HIS A 126 0.62 12.56 -9.16
N GLU A 127 1.18 13.77 -9.19
CA GLU A 127 2.03 14.21 -10.27
C GLU A 127 3.36 13.46 -10.25
N GLY A 128 3.88 13.12 -11.42
CA GLY A 128 5.10 12.34 -11.56
C GLY A 128 4.88 10.84 -11.47
N ALA A 129 3.67 10.42 -11.34
CA ALA A 129 3.32 9.00 -11.38
C ALA A 129 3.41 8.46 -12.82
#